data_d2301bb4a039c82812734de0e5c9ed72
#
_entry.id   d2301bb4a039c82812734de0e5c9ed72
#
_cell.length_a   1.000
_cell.length_b   1.000
_cell.length_c   1.000
_cell.angle_alpha   90.00
_cell.angle_beta   90.00
_cell.angle_gamma   90.00
#
_symmetry.space_group_name_H-M   'P 1'
#
loop_
_entity.id
_entity.type
_entity.pdbx_description
1 polymer ?
#
loop_
_entity_poly.entity_id
_entity_poly.type
_entity_poly.pdbx_seq_one_letter_code
_entity_poly.pdbx_strand_id
1 'polypeptide(L)'
;YDLVGSEMCIRDRLMLVKSEDDGKTWSQPINITPQVKDPSWYFLLQGPGRGITMKDGTLVFPIQFIDSTRIPNAGIMYSKDRGTTWHLHNLARTNTTEAQVAEIEPGVLMLNMRDNRGGSRAVATTRDLGKTWYEHPSSRSALQEPVCMASLIHVDAKDNITGKDLLIFSNPNTTKGRNHITIKVSTDGGMTWPLSNQVTLDEDESWGYSCLSMIDKETVGIFYESSVAHMTFQAVKLTDLVK
;
A
#
# COMPACT_ATOMS: atom_id res chain seq x y z
N TYR A 1 -21.90 8.41 -25.66
CA TYR A 1 -21.25 9.71 -25.80
C TYR A 1 -19.96 9.49 -26.57
N ASP A 2 -19.96 9.94 -27.83
CA ASP A 2 -18.73 10.03 -28.62
C ASP A 2 -17.81 11.08 -28.01
N LEU A 3 -16.81 10.63 -27.29
CA LEU A 3 -15.70 11.46 -26.82
C LEU A 3 -14.58 11.49 -27.87
N VAL A 4 -14.94 11.73 -29.11
CA VAL A 4 -13.99 12.00 -30.20
C VAL A 4 -13.98 13.50 -30.45
N GLY A 5 -13.00 14.14 -29.92
CA GLY A 5 -12.74 15.55 -30.24
C GLY A 5 -12.01 16.26 -29.12
N SER A 6 -10.74 16.49 -29.36
CA SER A 6 -9.90 17.55 -28.78
C SER A 6 -9.97 17.75 -27.26
N GLU A 7 -8.90 17.35 -26.59
CA GLU A 7 -8.46 17.95 -25.32
C GLU A 7 -9.46 17.91 -24.16
N MET A 8 -10.00 16.76 -23.83
CA MET A 8 -10.38 16.53 -22.46
C MET A 8 -9.12 16.42 -21.63
N CYS A 9 -8.54 17.55 -21.28
CA CYS A 9 -7.56 17.65 -20.22
C CYS A 9 -8.28 17.24 -18.93
N ILE A 10 -8.25 15.96 -18.60
CA ILE A 10 -8.57 15.50 -17.24
C ILE A 10 -7.51 16.12 -16.36
N ARG A 11 -7.84 17.24 -15.75
CA ARG A 11 -6.98 17.89 -14.73
C ARG A 11 -7.27 17.21 -13.42
N ASP A 12 -6.61 16.06 -13.18
CA ASP A 12 -6.61 15.45 -11.85
C ASP A 12 -5.98 16.42 -10.85
N ARG A 13 -6.56 16.47 -9.66
CA ARG A 13 -6.06 17.27 -8.55
C ARG A 13 -5.89 16.38 -7.34
N LEU A 14 -4.71 16.39 -6.77
CA LEU A 14 -4.43 15.77 -5.49
C LEU A 14 -4.80 16.76 -4.39
N MET A 15 -5.89 16.46 -3.70
CA MET A 15 -6.45 17.31 -2.65
C MET A 15 -6.22 16.66 -1.28
N LEU A 16 -5.87 17.48 -0.31
CA LEU A 16 -5.66 17.08 1.08
C LEU A 16 -6.65 17.83 1.97
N VAL A 17 -7.24 17.14 2.94
CA VAL A 17 -7.89 17.71 4.12
C VAL A 17 -7.22 17.15 5.36
N LYS A 18 -7.17 17.92 6.44
CA LYS A 18 -6.62 17.48 7.73
C LYS A 18 -7.55 17.80 8.88
N SER A 19 -7.51 16.96 9.90
CA SER A 19 -8.14 17.17 11.19
C SER A 19 -7.06 17.23 12.27
N GLU A 20 -7.25 18.09 13.26
CA GLU A 20 -6.39 18.21 14.45
C GLU A 20 -7.14 17.85 15.74
N ASP A 21 -8.37 17.31 15.62
CA ASP A 21 -9.28 17.01 16.72
C ASP A 21 -9.98 15.65 16.57
N ASP A 22 -9.24 14.65 16.08
CA ASP A 22 -9.73 13.28 15.87
C ASP A 22 -10.94 13.18 14.94
N GLY A 23 -10.93 13.99 13.86
CA GLY A 23 -11.94 13.92 12.81
C GLY A 23 -13.25 14.67 13.11
N LYS A 24 -13.31 15.46 14.19
CA LYS A 24 -14.52 16.26 14.53
C LYS A 24 -14.67 17.45 13.60
N THR A 25 -13.56 18.10 13.28
CA THR A 25 -13.49 19.16 12.28
C THR A 25 -12.40 18.90 11.25
N TRP A 26 -12.56 19.45 10.07
CA TRP A 26 -11.66 19.26 8.94
C TRP A 26 -11.29 20.61 8.31
N SER A 27 -10.06 20.70 7.83
CA SER A 27 -9.60 21.88 7.09
C SER A 27 -10.37 22.02 5.77
N GLN A 28 -10.32 23.22 5.19
CA GLN A 28 -10.67 23.36 3.77
C GLN A 28 -9.74 22.51 2.91
N PRO A 29 -10.20 22.02 1.74
CA PRO A 29 -9.39 21.26 0.83
C PRO A 29 -8.15 22.04 0.38
N ILE A 30 -6.98 21.41 0.50
CA ILE A 30 -5.67 21.96 0.13
C ILE A 30 -5.22 21.28 -1.15
N ASN A 31 -4.96 22.04 -2.21
CA ASN A 31 -4.45 21.49 -3.46
C ASN A 31 -2.93 21.36 -3.38
N ILE A 32 -2.44 20.11 -3.29
CA ILE A 32 -1.00 19.79 -3.25
C ILE A 32 -0.44 19.35 -4.62
N THR A 33 -1.28 19.29 -5.64
CA THR A 33 -0.88 18.88 -7.00
C THR A 33 0.36 19.64 -7.52
N PRO A 34 0.45 20.99 -7.40
CA PRO A 34 1.60 21.74 -7.92
C PRO A 34 2.93 21.42 -7.22
N GLN A 35 2.88 20.79 -6.04
CA GLN A 35 4.07 20.45 -5.28
C GLN A 35 4.68 19.11 -5.71
N VAL A 36 3.86 18.19 -6.27
CA VAL A 36 4.26 16.80 -6.50
C VAL A 36 4.07 16.31 -7.93
N LYS A 37 3.17 16.91 -8.71
CA LYS A 37 2.90 16.47 -10.09
C LYS A 37 3.78 17.20 -11.09
N ASP A 38 4.55 16.43 -11.87
CA ASP A 38 5.21 16.97 -13.05
C ASP A 38 4.14 17.38 -14.10
N PRO A 39 4.22 18.57 -14.69
CA PRO A 39 3.26 19.03 -15.71
C PRO A 39 3.13 18.12 -16.94
N SER A 40 4.16 17.33 -17.25
CA SER A 40 4.16 16.36 -18.35
C SER A 40 3.40 15.08 -18.06
N TRP A 41 3.01 14.83 -16.79
CA TRP A 41 2.29 13.62 -16.42
C TRP A 41 0.81 13.74 -16.75
N TYR A 42 0.25 12.68 -17.31
CA TYR A 42 -1.17 12.59 -17.61
C TYR A 42 -2.03 12.43 -16.36
N PHE A 43 -1.50 11.73 -15.34
CA PHE A 43 -2.27 11.33 -14.18
C PHE A 43 -1.37 11.21 -12.95
N LEU A 44 -1.88 11.61 -11.78
CA LEU A 44 -1.28 11.38 -10.48
C LEU A 44 -2.39 11.07 -9.46
N LEU A 45 -2.23 10.00 -8.71
CA LEU A 45 -3.19 9.52 -7.71
C LEU A 45 -2.46 8.96 -6.49
N GLN A 46 -2.92 9.31 -5.30
CA GLN A 46 -2.68 8.51 -4.12
C GLN A 46 -3.64 7.31 -4.20
N GLY A 47 -3.13 6.10 -4.33
CA GLY A 47 -3.94 4.89 -4.52
C GLY A 47 -4.76 4.51 -3.29
N PRO A 48 -5.53 3.42 -3.36
CA PRO A 48 -6.23 2.89 -2.19
C PRO A 48 -5.23 2.44 -1.12
N GLY A 49 -5.65 2.46 0.14
CA GLY A 49 -4.82 2.13 1.28
C GLY A 49 -4.53 3.35 2.14
N ARG A 50 -3.40 3.33 2.83
CA ARG A 50 -3.04 4.37 3.79
C ARG A 50 -1.60 4.85 3.62
N GLY A 51 -1.34 6.07 4.09
CA GLY A 51 0.01 6.53 4.39
C GLY A 51 0.47 6.06 5.76
N ILE A 52 1.73 6.33 6.06
CA ILE A 52 2.36 6.07 7.36
C ILE A 52 3.02 7.33 7.89
N THR A 53 3.23 7.36 9.21
CA THR A 53 4.16 8.27 9.85
C THR A 53 5.41 7.48 10.22
N MET A 54 6.55 7.87 9.70
CA MET A 54 7.84 7.26 10.03
C MET A 54 8.25 7.57 11.47
N LYS A 55 9.20 6.82 11.99
CA LYS A 55 9.72 7.02 13.38
C LYS A 55 10.33 8.41 13.59
N ASP A 56 10.79 9.08 12.55
CA ASP A 56 11.29 10.45 12.59
C ASP A 56 10.20 11.54 12.42
N GLY A 57 8.93 11.13 12.28
CA GLY A 57 7.79 12.02 12.08
C GLY A 57 7.49 12.37 10.63
N THR A 58 8.26 11.86 9.67
CA THR A 58 7.99 12.06 8.23
C THR A 58 6.69 11.36 7.84
N LEU A 59 5.79 12.08 7.19
CA LEU A 59 4.58 11.51 6.59
C LEU A 59 4.91 10.95 5.21
N VAL A 60 4.45 9.73 4.91
CA VAL A 60 4.69 9.09 3.61
C VAL A 60 3.41 8.48 3.08
N PHE A 61 3.09 8.72 1.81
CA PHE A 61 1.99 8.09 1.09
C PHE A 61 2.50 7.38 -0.16
N PRO A 62 2.04 6.16 -0.44
CA PRO A 62 2.25 5.55 -1.75
C PRO A 62 1.45 6.30 -2.80
N ILE A 63 2.02 6.47 -3.98
CA ILE A 63 1.37 7.13 -5.12
C ILE A 63 1.54 6.30 -6.39
N GLN A 64 0.68 6.56 -7.34
CA GLN A 64 0.83 6.09 -8.72
C GLN A 64 0.65 7.25 -9.69
N PHE A 65 1.38 7.23 -10.78
CA PHE A 65 1.29 8.25 -11.83
C PHE A 65 1.48 7.63 -13.21
N ILE A 66 1.01 8.34 -14.23
CA ILE A 66 1.20 7.99 -15.64
C ILE A 66 1.95 9.15 -16.30
N ASP A 67 3.13 8.87 -16.79
CA ASP A 67 3.98 9.81 -17.49
C ASP A 67 3.70 9.85 -19.01
N SER A 68 4.57 10.53 -19.76
CA SER A 68 4.46 10.65 -21.21
C SER A 68 4.54 9.33 -21.97
N THR A 69 5.08 8.28 -21.36
CA THR A 69 5.12 6.93 -21.95
C THR A 69 3.78 6.19 -21.88
N ARG A 70 2.81 6.73 -21.17
CA ARG A 70 1.50 6.11 -20.87
C ARG A 70 1.60 4.82 -20.04
N ILE A 71 2.75 4.53 -19.46
CA ILE A 71 2.96 3.40 -18.56
C ILE A 71 2.71 3.88 -17.12
N PRO A 72 1.89 3.18 -16.33
CA PRO A 72 1.72 3.52 -14.91
C PRO A 72 2.98 3.19 -14.11
N ASN A 73 3.26 4.02 -13.13
CA ASN A 73 4.43 3.93 -12.27
C ASN A 73 4.02 4.14 -10.82
N ALA A 74 4.57 3.37 -9.89
CA ALA A 74 4.38 3.57 -8.46
C ALA A 74 5.63 4.21 -7.82
N GLY A 75 5.39 4.98 -6.78
CA GLY A 75 6.40 5.65 -5.97
C GLY A 75 5.82 6.09 -4.63
N ILE A 76 6.48 7.04 -4.00
CA ILE A 76 6.02 7.66 -2.75
C ILE A 76 6.07 9.18 -2.84
N MET A 77 5.14 9.83 -2.16
CA MET A 77 5.27 11.24 -1.77
C MET A 77 5.45 11.33 -0.26
N TYR A 78 6.14 12.36 0.21
CA TYR A 78 6.41 12.53 1.62
C TYR A 78 6.39 14.01 2.04
N SER A 79 6.18 14.22 3.35
CA SER A 79 6.24 15.53 4.00
C SER A 79 7.02 15.41 5.31
N LYS A 80 7.94 16.38 5.56
CA LYS A 80 8.71 16.48 6.80
C LYS A 80 8.20 17.58 7.74
N ASP A 81 7.16 18.28 7.36
CA ASP A 81 6.61 19.43 8.03
C ASP A 81 5.10 19.33 8.30
N ARG A 82 4.68 18.11 8.68
CA ARG A 82 3.29 17.78 9.01
C ARG A 82 2.28 18.08 7.89
N GLY A 83 2.67 17.84 6.65
CA GLY A 83 1.80 17.99 5.49
C GLY A 83 1.70 19.42 4.94
N THR A 84 2.60 20.32 5.33
CA THR A 84 2.66 21.67 4.79
C THR A 84 3.28 21.68 3.41
N THR A 85 4.41 20.98 3.24
CA THR A 85 5.05 20.76 1.92
C THR A 85 5.19 19.30 1.61
N TRP A 86 5.04 18.97 0.32
CA TRP A 86 5.08 17.60 -0.19
C TRP A 86 6.12 17.47 -1.28
N HIS A 87 6.81 16.35 -1.27
CA HIS A 87 7.88 16.02 -2.20
C HIS A 87 7.67 14.63 -2.79
N LEU A 88 8.08 14.48 -4.03
CA LEU A 88 8.13 13.22 -4.75
C LEU A 88 9.46 13.17 -5.49
N HIS A 89 10.12 12.02 -5.51
CA HIS A 89 11.38 11.85 -6.24
C HIS A 89 11.19 10.89 -7.41
N ASN A 90 11.82 9.74 -7.40
CA ASN A 90 11.81 8.80 -8.50
C ASN A 90 10.74 7.72 -8.32
N LEU A 91 10.29 7.17 -9.44
CA LEU A 91 9.47 5.96 -9.44
C LEU A 91 10.25 4.78 -8.84
N ALA A 92 9.52 3.87 -8.17
CA ALA A 92 10.12 2.65 -7.65
C ALA A 92 10.20 1.55 -8.72
N ARG A 93 9.14 1.44 -9.54
CA ARG A 93 9.10 0.48 -10.65
C ARG A 93 8.05 0.91 -11.68
N THR A 94 8.37 0.69 -12.95
CA THR A 94 7.42 0.89 -14.06
C THR A 94 6.40 -0.23 -14.15
N ASN A 95 5.26 0.07 -14.78
CA ASN A 95 4.15 -0.86 -14.99
C ASN A 95 3.62 -1.45 -13.69
N THR A 96 3.56 -0.60 -12.67
CA THR A 96 2.99 -0.88 -11.34
C THR A 96 1.99 0.21 -10.97
N THR A 97 1.04 -0.12 -10.10
CA THR A 97 -0.06 0.78 -9.73
C THR A 97 -0.21 0.83 -8.20
N GLU A 98 -1.35 0.40 -7.70
CA GLU A 98 -1.71 0.47 -6.28
C GLU A 98 -0.63 -0.15 -5.39
N ALA A 99 -0.07 0.63 -4.49
CA ALA A 99 1.04 0.23 -3.65
C ALA A 99 0.75 0.46 -2.16
N GLN A 100 1.47 -0.26 -1.33
CA GLN A 100 1.45 -0.10 0.12
C GLN A 100 2.87 0.19 0.61
N VAL A 101 3.00 1.10 1.57
CA VAL A 101 4.29 1.47 2.14
C VAL A 101 4.37 1.06 3.61
N ALA A 102 5.53 0.57 4.04
CA ALA A 102 5.84 0.29 5.43
C ALA A 102 7.27 0.74 5.76
N GLU A 103 7.51 1.28 6.95
CA GLU A 103 8.85 1.48 7.48
C GLU A 103 9.29 0.17 8.17
N ILE A 104 10.18 -0.59 7.51
CA ILE A 104 10.61 -1.93 7.99
C ILE A 104 11.79 -1.88 8.95
N GLU A 105 12.57 -0.84 8.91
CA GLU A 105 13.64 -0.46 9.84
C GLU A 105 13.65 1.07 9.93
N PRO A 106 14.21 1.68 10.98
CA PRO A 106 14.29 3.14 11.07
C PRO A 106 14.92 3.76 9.82
N GLY A 107 14.15 4.59 9.11
CA GLY A 107 14.57 5.25 7.86
C GLY A 107 14.56 4.36 6.61
N VAL A 108 14.13 3.10 6.70
CA VAL A 108 14.02 2.18 5.55
C VAL A 108 12.57 1.94 5.20
N LEU A 109 12.17 2.38 4.04
CA LEU A 109 10.82 2.17 3.51
C LEU A 109 10.80 0.99 2.54
N MET A 110 9.82 0.11 2.70
CA MET A 110 9.42 -0.90 1.73
C MET A 110 8.17 -0.42 0.99
N LEU A 111 8.18 -0.49 -0.33
CA LEU A 111 7.03 -0.27 -1.19
C LEU A 111 6.64 -1.60 -1.84
N ASN A 112 5.44 -2.09 -1.51
CA ASN A 112 4.87 -3.32 -2.06
C ASN A 112 3.82 -2.93 -3.09
N MET A 113 4.05 -3.27 -4.36
CA MET A 113 3.35 -2.73 -5.52
C MET A 113 2.54 -3.80 -6.25
N ARG A 114 1.33 -3.45 -6.66
CA ARG A 114 0.57 -4.19 -7.66
C ARG A 114 1.31 -4.13 -8.99
N ASP A 115 1.77 -5.28 -9.46
CA ASP A 115 2.52 -5.38 -10.72
C ASP A 115 1.57 -5.79 -11.86
N ASN A 116 1.39 -4.92 -12.84
CA ASN A 116 0.49 -5.17 -13.97
C ASN A 116 0.97 -6.32 -14.88
N ARG A 117 2.20 -6.80 -14.68
CA ARG A 117 2.71 -8.01 -15.34
C ARG A 117 2.11 -9.29 -14.75
N GLY A 118 1.49 -9.19 -13.57
CA GLY A 118 0.83 -10.29 -12.88
C GLY A 118 1.77 -11.32 -12.29
N GLY A 119 1.17 -12.32 -11.65
CA GLY A 119 1.82 -13.47 -11.05
C GLY A 119 2.35 -13.24 -9.64
N SER A 120 2.97 -12.11 -9.37
CA SER A 120 3.53 -11.80 -8.04
C SER A 120 3.70 -10.30 -7.81
N ARG A 121 3.66 -9.88 -6.54
CA ARG A 121 3.92 -8.50 -6.11
C ARG A 121 5.33 -8.06 -6.48
N ALA A 122 5.46 -6.82 -6.92
CA ALA A 122 6.76 -6.16 -7.00
C ALA A 122 7.06 -5.47 -5.67
N VAL A 123 8.29 -5.61 -5.18
CA VAL A 123 8.70 -5.05 -3.89
C VAL A 123 10.04 -4.33 -4.07
N ALA A 124 10.11 -3.09 -3.59
CA ALA A 124 11.33 -2.30 -3.59
C ALA A 124 11.53 -1.59 -2.25
N THR A 125 12.78 -1.25 -1.93
CA THR A 125 13.13 -0.51 -0.73
C THR A 125 13.89 0.77 -1.05
N THR A 126 13.76 1.77 -0.17
CA THR A 126 14.52 3.02 -0.23
C THR A 126 14.96 3.45 1.15
N ARG A 127 16.13 4.14 1.23
CA ARG A 127 16.68 4.74 2.46
C ARG A 127 16.78 6.27 2.37
N ASP A 128 16.34 6.85 1.26
CA ASP A 128 16.49 8.26 0.93
C ASP A 128 15.20 8.89 0.40
N LEU A 129 14.05 8.36 0.89
CA LEU A 129 12.70 8.84 0.57
C LEU A 129 12.40 8.79 -0.93
N GLY A 130 12.86 7.74 -1.62
CA GLY A 130 12.54 7.48 -3.02
C GLY A 130 13.47 8.15 -4.03
N LYS A 131 14.62 8.71 -3.62
CA LYS A 131 15.66 9.15 -4.57
C LYS A 131 16.29 7.97 -5.28
N THR A 132 16.59 6.91 -4.51
CA THR A 132 17.07 5.63 -5.04
C THR A 132 16.22 4.48 -4.54
N TRP A 133 16.03 3.48 -5.41
CA TRP A 133 15.25 2.30 -5.11
C TRP A 133 16.06 1.03 -5.38
N TYR A 134 15.91 0.07 -4.51
CA TYR A 134 16.53 -1.24 -4.61
C TYR A 134 15.45 -2.31 -4.65
N GLU A 135 15.52 -3.22 -5.62
CA GLU A 135 14.59 -4.34 -5.67
C GLU A 135 14.82 -5.25 -4.46
N HIS A 136 13.74 -5.53 -3.73
CA HIS A 136 13.80 -6.40 -2.56
C HIS A 136 13.92 -7.86 -3.01
N PRO A 137 14.69 -8.74 -2.31
CA PRO A 137 14.88 -10.14 -2.72
C PRO A 137 13.58 -10.94 -2.90
N SER A 138 12.54 -10.62 -2.15
CA SER A 138 11.20 -11.26 -2.29
C SER A 138 10.39 -10.74 -3.48
N SER A 139 10.87 -9.71 -4.17
CA SER A 139 10.15 -9.13 -5.30
C SER A 139 9.89 -10.15 -6.39
N ARG A 140 8.66 -10.17 -6.89
CA ARG A 140 8.19 -11.02 -7.98
C ARG A 140 8.32 -12.53 -7.74
N SER A 141 8.45 -12.94 -6.47
CA SER A 141 8.63 -14.37 -6.12
C SER A 141 7.80 -14.80 -4.90
N ALA A 142 7.81 -14.04 -3.81
CA ALA A 142 7.30 -14.51 -2.52
C ALA A 142 5.79 -14.31 -2.31
N LEU A 143 5.19 -13.31 -2.96
CA LEU A 143 3.80 -12.94 -2.78
C LEU A 143 3.05 -13.01 -4.11
N GLN A 144 2.40 -14.13 -4.37
CA GLN A 144 1.58 -14.28 -5.58
C GLN A 144 0.38 -13.32 -5.55
N GLU A 145 -0.02 -12.83 -6.75
CA GLU A 145 -1.14 -11.93 -6.92
C GLU A 145 -1.80 -12.03 -8.30
N PRO A 146 -3.11 -11.75 -8.39
CA PRO A 146 -3.85 -11.75 -9.66
C PRO A 146 -3.99 -10.34 -10.25
N VAL A 147 -3.00 -9.46 -10.12
CA VAL A 147 -3.11 -8.04 -10.43
C VAL A 147 -4.24 -7.38 -9.62
N CYS A 148 -4.06 -7.34 -8.31
CA CYS A 148 -5.02 -6.78 -7.37
C CYS A 148 -4.33 -5.90 -6.32
N MET A 149 -5.09 -4.98 -5.73
CA MET A 149 -4.67 -4.24 -4.54
C MET A 149 -4.38 -5.20 -3.39
N ALA A 150 -3.55 -4.78 -2.46
CA ALA A 150 -3.21 -5.51 -1.24
C ALA A 150 -3.13 -4.55 -0.06
N SER A 151 -3.08 -5.08 1.15
CA SER A 151 -2.77 -4.30 2.34
C SER A 151 -1.48 -4.80 2.99
N LEU A 152 -0.67 -3.87 3.51
CA LEU A 152 0.58 -4.16 4.22
C LEU A 152 0.69 -3.26 5.44
N ILE A 153 1.01 -3.85 6.59
CA ILE A 153 1.34 -3.12 7.81
C ILE A 153 2.62 -3.68 8.43
N HIS A 154 3.42 -2.80 9.04
CA HIS A 154 4.50 -3.16 9.94
C HIS A 154 4.05 -2.99 11.40
N VAL A 155 4.41 -3.92 12.27
CA VAL A 155 4.10 -3.90 13.69
C VAL A 155 5.39 -4.16 14.46
N ASP A 156 5.86 -3.16 15.20
CA ASP A 156 7.07 -3.28 16.02
C ASP A 156 6.92 -4.40 17.08
N ALA A 157 8.01 -5.06 17.42
CA ALA A 157 8.08 -6.13 18.42
C ALA A 157 7.46 -5.74 19.77
N LYS A 158 7.63 -4.50 20.20
CA LYS A 158 7.08 -3.95 21.46
C LYS A 158 5.56 -3.74 21.44
N ASP A 159 4.97 -3.68 20.27
CA ASP A 159 3.56 -3.33 20.03
C ASP A 159 2.69 -4.57 19.71
N ASN A 160 3.27 -5.78 19.83
CA ASN A 160 2.55 -7.04 19.69
C ASN A 160 3.02 -8.10 20.69
N ILE A 161 2.20 -9.13 20.92
CA ILE A 161 2.46 -10.17 21.92
C ILE A 161 3.55 -11.16 21.52
N THR A 162 3.91 -11.24 20.24
CA THR A 162 4.91 -12.21 19.77
C THR A 162 6.33 -11.79 20.11
N GLY A 163 6.53 -10.50 20.41
CA GLY A 163 7.84 -9.90 20.66
C GLY A 163 8.77 -9.89 19.44
N LYS A 164 8.22 -10.05 18.24
CA LYS A 164 8.94 -10.00 16.96
C LYS A 164 8.45 -8.83 16.12
N ASP A 165 9.30 -8.24 15.31
CA ASP A 165 8.87 -7.32 14.27
C ASP A 165 8.09 -8.09 13.19
N LEU A 166 6.89 -7.62 12.88
CA LEU A 166 6.00 -8.31 11.96
C LEU A 166 5.71 -7.43 10.73
N LEU A 167 5.78 -8.02 9.56
CA LEU A 167 5.08 -7.53 8.39
C LEU A 167 3.82 -8.39 8.20
N ILE A 168 2.65 -7.77 8.22
CA ILE A 168 1.37 -8.43 7.99
C ILE A 168 0.83 -7.94 6.64
N PHE A 169 0.51 -8.89 5.79
CA PHE A 169 0.08 -8.65 4.41
C PHE A 169 -1.23 -9.38 4.12
N SER A 170 -2.10 -8.77 3.32
CA SER A 170 -3.33 -9.43 2.84
C SER A 170 -3.61 -9.14 1.39
N ASN A 171 -4.02 -10.17 0.66
CA ASN A 171 -4.43 -10.09 -0.74
C ASN A 171 -5.17 -11.36 -1.17
N PRO A 172 -5.78 -11.39 -2.38
CA PRO A 172 -6.13 -12.64 -3.04
C PRO A 172 -4.88 -13.48 -3.29
N ASN A 173 -4.77 -14.65 -2.63
CA ASN A 173 -3.61 -15.53 -2.70
C ASN A 173 -3.68 -16.48 -3.90
N THR A 174 -3.76 -15.93 -5.08
CA THR A 174 -3.89 -16.62 -6.36
C THR A 174 -3.18 -15.86 -7.46
N THR A 175 -3.00 -16.43 -8.62
CA THR A 175 -2.49 -15.76 -9.82
C THR A 175 -3.57 -15.46 -10.85
N LYS A 176 -4.80 -15.96 -10.64
CA LYS A 176 -5.96 -15.75 -11.52
C LYS A 176 -7.23 -15.63 -10.70
N GLY A 177 -8.11 -14.72 -11.09
CA GLY A 177 -9.31 -14.39 -10.33
C GLY A 177 -8.97 -13.60 -9.07
N ARG A 178 -9.96 -13.35 -8.22
CA ARG A 178 -9.77 -12.66 -6.93
C ARG A 178 -10.40 -13.49 -5.81
N ASN A 179 -9.81 -14.63 -5.55
CA ASN A 179 -10.22 -15.59 -4.55
C ASN A 179 -9.09 -15.87 -3.56
N HIS A 180 -9.34 -16.69 -2.54
CA HIS A 180 -8.39 -17.04 -1.50
C HIS A 180 -7.85 -15.80 -0.75
N ILE A 181 -8.74 -14.94 -0.26
CA ILE A 181 -8.35 -13.79 0.57
C ILE A 181 -7.59 -14.32 1.78
N THR A 182 -6.31 -13.98 1.87
CA THR A 182 -5.37 -14.59 2.83
C THR A 182 -4.60 -13.51 3.58
N ILE A 183 -4.48 -13.64 4.90
CA ILE A 183 -3.52 -12.91 5.71
C ILE A 183 -2.24 -13.73 5.77
N LYS A 184 -1.09 -13.06 5.62
CA LYS A 184 0.25 -13.64 5.67
C LYS A 184 1.12 -12.83 6.61
N VAL A 185 2.01 -13.50 7.36
CA VAL A 185 2.94 -12.82 8.26
C VAL A 185 4.38 -13.23 7.95
N SER A 186 5.23 -12.23 7.84
CA SER A 186 6.69 -12.35 7.79
C SER A 186 7.30 -11.81 9.09
N THR A 187 8.30 -12.51 9.60
CA THR A 187 9.08 -12.13 10.78
C THR A 187 10.55 -11.82 10.47
N ASP A 188 10.87 -11.70 9.19
CA ASP A 188 12.24 -11.53 8.66
C ASP A 188 12.34 -10.36 7.66
N GLY A 189 11.55 -9.31 7.88
CA GLY A 189 11.54 -8.11 7.03
C GLY A 189 10.97 -8.34 5.64
N GLY A 190 10.10 -9.33 5.46
CA GLY A 190 9.45 -9.64 4.19
C GLY A 190 10.27 -10.53 3.26
N MET A 191 11.36 -11.11 3.76
CA MET A 191 12.19 -12.06 3.00
C MET A 191 11.42 -13.34 2.71
N THR A 192 10.74 -13.89 3.73
CA THR A 192 9.92 -15.08 3.61
C THR A 192 8.51 -14.90 4.17
N TRP A 193 7.57 -15.66 3.65
CA TRP A 193 6.16 -15.68 4.02
C TRP A 193 5.71 -17.13 4.19
N PRO A 194 6.09 -17.80 5.30
CA PRO A 194 5.86 -19.24 5.49
C PRO A 194 4.38 -19.61 5.46
N LEU A 195 4.03 -20.76 4.90
CA LEU A 195 2.64 -21.27 4.88
C LEU A 195 2.07 -21.44 6.30
N SER A 196 2.92 -21.77 7.29
CA SER A 196 2.53 -21.84 8.70
C SER A 196 2.03 -20.52 9.27
N ASN A 197 2.43 -19.40 8.66
CA ASN A 197 2.08 -18.04 9.06
C ASN A 197 1.04 -17.41 8.12
N GLN A 198 0.14 -18.23 7.58
CA GLN A 198 -0.92 -17.79 6.67
C GLN A 198 -2.27 -18.32 7.13
N VAL A 199 -3.31 -17.49 7.00
CA VAL A 199 -4.71 -17.86 7.24
C VAL A 199 -5.54 -17.37 6.06
N THR A 200 -6.20 -18.31 5.38
CA THR A 200 -7.20 -17.99 4.33
C THR A 200 -8.54 -17.71 5.01
N LEU A 201 -9.13 -16.57 4.68
CA LEU A 201 -10.39 -16.09 5.25
C LEU A 201 -11.59 -16.37 4.36
N ASP A 202 -11.38 -16.39 3.04
CA ASP A 202 -12.42 -16.57 2.04
C ASP A 202 -11.79 -17.26 0.83
N GLU A 203 -12.33 -18.39 0.43
CA GLU A 203 -11.79 -19.20 -0.66
C GLU A 203 -12.43 -18.86 -2.01
N ASP A 204 -13.61 -18.24 -1.99
CA ASP A 204 -14.41 -18.02 -3.18
C ASP A 204 -14.06 -16.70 -3.89
N GLU A 205 -14.61 -16.52 -5.10
CA GLU A 205 -14.38 -15.33 -5.91
C GLU A 205 -15.00 -14.09 -5.26
N SER A 206 -14.24 -13.01 -5.22
CA SER A 206 -14.59 -11.76 -4.55
C SER A 206 -14.12 -10.54 -5.35
N TRP A 207 -14.24 -9.33 -4.80
CA TRP A 207 -13.64 -8.12 -5.39
C TRP A 207 -12.17 -7.95 -5.02
N GLY A 208 -11.74 -8.51 -3.89
CA GLY A 208 -10.35 -8.74 -3.53
C GLY A 208 -9.60 -7.62 -2.81
N TYR A 209 -10.20 -6.46 -2.60
CA TYR A 209 -9.55 -5.38 -1.86
C TYR A 209 -9.63 -5.62 -0.35
N SER A 210 -8.59 -5.22 0.37
CA SER A 210 -8.51 -5.43 1.82
C SER A 210 -7.76 -4.30 2.53
N CYS A 211 -8.04 -4.14 3.83
CA CYS A 211 -7.39 -3.17 4.70
C CYS A 211 -7.13 -3.79 6.06
N LEU A 212 -5.86 -3.81 6.47
CA LEU A 212 -5.39 -4.35 7.75
C LEU A 212 -5.17 -3.23 8.77
N SER A 213 -5.46 -3.53 10.05
CA SER A 213 -5.07 -2.70 11.18
C SER A 213 -4.92 -3.56 12.43
N MET A 214 -4.00 -3.22 13.34
CA MET A 214 -4.03 -3.81 14.67
C MET A 214 -5.24 -3.27 15.44
N ILE A 215 -5.97 -4.15 16.10
CA ILE A 215 -7.05 -3.80 17.05
C ILE A 215 -6.44 -3.59 18.43
N ASP A 216 -5.56 -4.50 18.81
CA ASP A 216 -4.79 -4.51 20.05
C ASP A 216 -3.48 -5.26 19.82
N LYS A 217 -2.69 -5.50 20.88
CA LYS A 217 -1.39 -6.21 20.76
C LYS A 217 -1.50 -7.67 20.32
N GLU A 218 -2.68 -8.26 20.38
CA GLU A 218 -2.93 -9.69 20.12
C GLU A 218 -3.69 -9.95 18.83
N THR A 219 -4.39 -8.92 18.31
CA THR A 219 -5.42 -9.10 17.31
C THR A 219 -5.24 -8.16 16.14
N VAL A 220 -5.18 -8.72 14.95
CA VAL A 220 -5.26 -7.96 13.70
C VAL A 220 -6.70 -7.95 13.20
N GLY A 221 -7.20 -6.77 12.84
CA GLY A 221 -8.46 -6.59 12.14
C GLY A 221 -8.23 -6.47 10.64
N ILE A 222 -9.15 -7.03 9.88
CA ILE A 222 -9.19 -6.88 8.43
C ILE A 222 -10.59 -6.54 7.97
N PHE A 223 -10.71 -5.46 7.18
CA PHE A 223 -11.84 -5.25 6.29
C PHE A 223 -11.47 -5.75 4.91
N TYR A 224 -12.36 -6.49 4.27
CA TYR A 224 -12.14 -6.96 2.91
C TYR A 224 -13.43 -7.14 2.13
N GLU A 225 -13.32 -7.04 0.83
CA GLU A 225 -14.37 -7.36 -0.12
C GLU A 225 -14.44 -8.89 -0.23
N SER A 226 -15.51 -9.49 0.31
CA SER A 226 -15.66 -10.95 0.41
C SER A 226 -16.56 -11.50 -0.70
N SER A 227 -16.64 -12.83 -0.77
CA SER A 227 -17.53 -13.56 -1.67
C SER A 227 -19.01 -13.46 -1.24
N VAL A 228 -19.27 -13.24 0.05
CA VAL A 228 -20.62 -13.27 0.62
C VAL A 228 -21.22 -11.88 0.88
N ALA A 229 -20.38 -10.84 0.95
CA ALA A 229 -20.82 -9.46 1.20
C ALA A 229 -19.84 -8.46 0.59
N HIS A 230 -20.32 -7.24 0.28
CA HIS A 230 -19.45 -6.20 -0.28
C HIS A 230 -18.31 -5.81 0.65
N MET A 231 -18.56 -5.85 1.96
CA MET A 231 -17.56 -5.57 2.99
C MET A 231 -17.73 -6.51 4.17
N THR A 232 -16.67 -7.22 4.53
CA THR A 232 -16.62 -8.11 5.70
C THR A 232 -15.50 -7.64 6.64
N PHE A 233 -15.80 -7.62 7.93
CA PHE A 233 -14.81 -7.41 8.98
C PHE A 233 -14.55 -8.70 9.72
N GLN A 234 -13.27 -9.03 9.91
CA GLN A 234 -12.84 -10.13 10.76
C GLN A 234 -11.71 -9.70 11.68
N ALA A 235 -11.68 -10.31 12.87
CA ALA A 235 -10.61 -10.17 13.85
C ALA A 235 -9.88 -11.51 13.96
N VAL A 236 -8.57 -11.51 13.75
CA VAL A 236 -7.71 -12.71 13.72
C VAL A 236 -6.65 -12.58 14.81
N LYS A 237 -6.48 -13.60 15.63
CA LYS A 237 -5.44 -13.59 16.66
C LYS A 237 -4.06 -13.80 16.05
N LEU A 238 -3.07 -13.06 16.55
CA LEU A 238 -1.68 -13.24 16.11
C LEU A 238 -1.13 -14.63 16.40
N THR A 239 -1.64 -15.31 17.45
CA THR A 239 -1.31 -16.71 17.77
C THR A 239 -1.74 -17.70 16.70
N ASP A 240 -2.73 -17.36 15.88
CA ASP A 240 -3.17 -18.18 14.75
C ASP A 240 -2.31 -17.94 13.48
N LEU A 241 -1.62 -16.79 13.43
CA LEU A 241 -0.81 -16.33 12.30
C LEU A 241 0.69 -16.53 12.50
N VAL A 242 1.19 -16.51 13.74
CA VAL A 242 2.63 -16.61 14.04
C VAL A 242 2.85 -17.85 14.90
N LYS A 243 3.49 -18.85 14.30
CA LYS A 243 3.78 -20.15 14.93
C LYS A 243 5.27 -20.33 15.19
#